data_8e2f2362f338517e70a9ea60c29eaebf
#
_entry.id   8e2f2362f338517e70a9ea60c29eaebf
#
_cell.length_a   1.000
_cell.length_b   1.000
_cell.length_c   1.000
_cell.angle_alpha   90.00
_cell.angle_beta   90.00
_cell.angle_gamma   90.00
#
_symmetry.space_group_name_H-M   'P 1'
#
loop_
_entity.id
_entity.type
_entity.pdbx_description
1 polymer ?
#
loop_
_entity_poly.entity_id
_entity_poly.type
_entity_poly.pdbx_seq_one_letter_code
_entity_poly.pdbx_strand_id
1 'polypeptide(L)'
;MRRAHYHESAVSAAAEAIYQIVRRIPYGCVASYGQVARLAGLPGRARLVGRALAETPAETGTLPWHRVINAQGRISLTGASAREQQKRLRSEGVVIRKGRIDLRAHGWKAGSDSPLLD
;
A
#
# COMPACT_ATOMS: atom_id res chain seq x y z
N MET A 1 18.73 -26.54 13.97
CA MET A 1 18.19 -26.08 13.93
C MET A 1 18.17 -25.21 13.62
N ARG A 2 17.98 -25.27 13.50
CA ARG A 2 17.55 -24.48 13.20
C ARG A 2 16.96 -23.76 12.87
N ARG A 3 16.40 -23.89 12.75
CA ARG A 3 15.56 -23.30 12.39
C ARG A 3 15.19 -22.31 12.83
N ALA A 4 15.11 -22.29 13.43
CA ALA A 4 14.67 -21.32 14.00
C ALA A 4 14.89 -20.12 13.49
N HIS A 5 15.47 -20.05 13.22
CA HIS A 5 15.64 -19.00 12.89
C HIS A 5 15.01 -18.59 11.82
N TYR A 6 14.34 -19.28 11.30
CA TYR A 6 13.78 -18.83 10.38
C TYR A 6 12.62 -18.36 10.54
N HIS A 7 12.25 -18.43 11.38
CA HIS A 7 11.23 -17.95 11.54
C HIS A 7 11.21 -16.71 11.54
N GLU A 8 12.05 -16.76 11.61
CA GLU A 8 12.06 -15.88 11.52
C GLU A 8 11.68 -15.38 10.46
N SER A 9 11.56 -15.92 9.94
CA SER A 9 10.99 -15.45 8.93
C SER A 9 9.63 -15.23 9.13
N ALA A 10 9.32 -14.37 9.93
CA ALA A 10 8.03 -13.91 10.11
C ALA A 10 7.46 -13.28 8.86
N VAL A 11 8.30 -12.89 7.95
CA VAL A 11 7.86 -12.23 6.71
C VAL A 11 8.02 -13.17 5.55
N SER A 12 6.89 -13.52 4.91
CA SER A 12 6.92 -14.36 3.72
C SER A 12 7.49 -13.60 2.53
N ALA A 13 7.89 -14.35 1.51
CA ALA A 13 8.35 -13.73 0.28
C ALA A 13 7.27 -12.87 -0.36
N ALA A 14 6.02 -13.30 -0.27
CA ALA A 14 4.91 -12.53 -0.80
C ALA A 14 4.74 -11.21 -0.04
N ALA A 15 4.81 -11.26 1.28
CA ALA A 15 4.69 -10.04 2.08
C ALA A 15 5.84 -9.09 1.79
N GLU A 16 7.05 -9.62 1.65
CA GLU A 16 8.20 -8.77 1.35
C GLU A 16 8.02 -8.08 0.00
N ALA A 17 7.53 -8.81 -1.01
CA ALA A 17 7.28 -8.20 -2.30
C ALA A 17 6.25 -7.08 -2.19
N ILE A 18 5.22 -7.27 -1.39
CA ILE A 18 4.21 -6.24 -1.16
C ILE A 18 4.84 -5.02 -0.51
N TYR A 19 5.65 -5.21 0.53
CA TYR A 19 6.28 -4.09 1.23
C TYR A 19 7.19 -3.30 0.30
N GLN A 20 7.91 -3.96 -0.59
CA GLN A 20 8.76 -3.28 -1.55
C GLN A 20 7.95 -2.36 -2.45
N ILE A 21 6.79 -2.82 -2.90
CA ILE A 21 5.93 -2.00 -3.76
C ILE A 21 5.35 -0.83 -2.98
N VAL A 22 4.88 -1.07 -1.76
CA VAL A 22 4.28 0.00 -0.95
C VAL A 22 5.29 1.11 -0.70
N ARG A 23 6.55 0.76 -0.45
CA ARG A 23 7.60 1.76 -0.24
C ARG A 23 7.79 2.69 -1.43
N ARG A 24 7.42 2.24 -2.62
CA ARG A 24 7.62 3.01 -3.84
C ARG A 24 6.49 3.99 -4.15
N ILE A 25 5.36 3.88 -3.47
CA ILE A 25 4.24 4.79 -3.73
C ILE A 25 4.66 6.21 -3.34
N PRO A 26 4.63 7.15 -4.30
CA PRO A 26 5.15 8.49 -4.02
C PRO A 26 4.27 9.29 -3.07
N TYR A 27 4.88 10.25 -2.42
CA TYR A 27 4.18 11.24 -1.60
C TYR A 27 3.09 11.91 -2.46
N GLY A 28 1.90 12.03 -1.89
CA GLY A 28 0.79 12.65 -2.60
C GLY A 28 0.06 11.75 -3.56
N CYS A 29 0.48 10.49 -3.67
CA CYS A 29 -0.17 9.50 -4.53
C CYS A 29 -0.79 8.38 -3.72
N VAL A 30 -1.77 7.72 -4.33
CA VAL A 30 -2.40 6.55 -3.72
C VAL A 30 -2.40 5.40 -4.71
N ALA A 31 -2.41 4.18 -4.19
CA ALA A 31 -2.52 2.97 -4.99
C ALA A 31 -3.61 2.10 -4.38
N SER A 32 -4.30 1.33 -5.22
CA SER A 32 -5.28 0.40 -4.68
C SER A 32 -4.59 -0.87 -4.21
N TYR A 33 -5.27 -1.62 -3.33
CA TYR A 33 -4.76 -2.92 -2.89
C TYR A 33 -4.48 -3.82 -4.10
N GLY A 34 -5.37 -3.79 -5.09
CA GLY A 34 -5.17 -4.61 -6.30
C GLY A 34 -3.98 -4.16 -7.13
N GLN A 35 -3.75 -2.86 -7.23
CA GLN A 35 -2.59 -2.35 -7.95
C GLN A 35 -1.30 -2.79 -7.26
N VAL A 36 -1.24 -2.69 -5.95
CA VAL A 36 -0.06 -3.14 -5.20
C VAL A 36 0.17 -4.63 -5.44
N ALA A 37 -0.91 -5.43 -5.36
CA ALA A 37 -0.79 -6.86 -5.61
C ALA A 37 -0.23 -7.14 -7.00
N ARG A 38 -0.78 -6.48 -8.01
CA ARG A 38 -0.33 -6.70 -9.39
C ARG A 38 1.14 -6.35 -9.56
N LEU A 39 1.55 -5.21 -9.03
CA LEU A 39 2.93 -4.78 -9.15
C LEU A 39 3.88 -5.67 -8.35
N ALA A 40 3.40 -6.30 -7.30
CA ALA A 40 4.20 -7.24 -6.52
C ALA A 40 4.28 -8.63 -7.18
N GLY A 41 3.66 -8.80 -8.35
CA GLY A 41 3.66 -10.11 -9.00
C GLY A 41 2.62 -11.06 -8.46
N LEU A 42 1.60 -10.53 -7.79
CA LEU A 42 0.56 -11.32 -7.13
C LEU A 42 -0.82 -10.86 -7.59
N PRO A 43 -1.11 -10.88 -8.91
CA PRO A 43 -2.38 -10.35 -9.39
C PRO A 43 -3.56 -11.07 -8.75
N GLY A 44 -4.59 -10.31 -8.44
CA GLY A 44 -5.78 -10.87 -7.81
C GLY A 44 -5.67 -11.06 -6.31
N ARG A 45 -4.56 -10.69 -5.70
CA ARG A 45 -4.35 -10.94 -4.28
C ARG A 45 -4.47 -9.68 -3.42
N ALA A 46 -5.47 -8.85 -3.70
CA ALA A 46 -5.68 -7.62 -2.94
C ALA A 46 -5.86 -7.86 -1.45
N ARG A 47 -6.56 -8.95 -1.08
CA ARG A 47 -6.77 -9.25 0.34
C ARG A 47 -5.46 -9.58 1.05
N LEU A 48 -4.54 -10.21 0.33
CA LEU A 48 -3.22 -10.51 0.89
C LEU A 48 -2.48 -9.22 1.19
N VAL A 49 -2.60 -8.21 0.32
CA VAL A 49 -1.99 -6.92 0.57
C VAL A 49 -2.54 -6.31 1.85
N GLY A 50 -3.87 -6.32 2.02
CA GLY A 50 -4.48 -5.78 3.22
C GLY A 50 -3.99 -6.49 4.47
N ARG A 51 -3.92 -7.81 4.43
CA ARG A 51 -3.44 -8.57 5.58
C ARG A 51 -1.97 -8.30 5.87
N ALA A 52 -1.15 -8.24 4.84
CA ALA A 52 0.27 -7.97 5.02
C ALA A 52 0.49 -6.61 5.68
N LEU A 53 -0.29 -5.60 5.28
CA LEU A 53 -0.15 -4.28 5.86
C LEU A 53 -0.63 -4.24 7.31
N ALA A 54 -1.69 -5.00 7.62
CA ALA A 54 -2.19 -5.06 8.99
C ALA A 54 -1.23 -5.78 9.92
N GLU A 55 -0.42 -6.68 9.37
CA GLU A 55 0.47 -7.52 10.16
C GLU A 55 1.94 -7.16 9.97
N THR A 56 2.22 -5.95 9.52
CA THR A 56 3.60 -5.53 9.26
C THR A 56 4.44 -5.65 10.53
N PRO A 57 5.54 -6.43 10.49
CA PRO A 57 6.40 -6.55 11.67
C PRO A 57 7.13 -5.24 11.95
N ALA A 58 7.44 -5.02 13.22
CA ALA A 58 8.11 -3.80 13.63
C ALA A 58 9.46 -3.62 12.92
N GLU A 59 10.15 -4.71 12.70
CA GLU A 59 11.47 -4.66 12.05
C GLU A 59 11.42 -4.30 10.59
N THR A 60 10.23 -4.33 9.98
CA THR A 60 10.07 -3.89 8.60
C THR A 60 10.31 -2.39 8.45
N GLY A 61 10.12 -1.66 9.53
CA GLY A 61 10.26 -0.22 9.51
C GLY A 61 8.98 0.46 9.07
N THR A 62 9.08 1.77 8.85
CA THR A 62 7.92 2.58 8.51
C THR A 62 7.55 2.39 7.04
N LEU A 63 6.30 2.07 6.80
CA LEU A 63 5.75 1.97 5.45
C LEU A 63 4.69 3.04 5.26
N PRO A 64 4.58 3.61 4.05
CA PRO A 64 3.50 4.55 3.77
C PRO A 64 2.19 3.80 3.50
N TRP A 65 1.74 3.02 4.48
CA TRP A 65 0.51 2.24 4.36
C TRP A 65 -0.70 3.11 4.05
N HIS A 66 -0.66 4.35 4.50
CA HIS A 66 -1.77 5.28 4.30
C HIS A 66 -2.01 5.60 2.83
N ARG A 67 -1.06 5.29 1.95
CA ARG A 67 -1.20 5.53 0.52
C ARG A 67 -1.87 4.37 -0.21
N VAL A 68 -2.35 3.34 0.53
CA VAL A 68 -3.04 2.20 -0.07
C VAL A 68 -4.52 2.29 0.29
N ILE A 69 -5.37 2.31 -0.75
CA ILE A 69 -6.81 2.47 -0.59
C ILE A 69 -7.52 1.43 -1.44
N ASN A 70 -8.86 1.41 -1.42
CA ASN A 70 -9.56 0.43 -2.24
C ASN A 70 -9.70 0.92 -3.68
N ALA A 71 -10.13 0.03 -4.55
CA ALA A 71 -10.20 0.31 -5.99
C ALA A 71 -11.23 1.38 -6.33
N GLN A 72 -12.16 1.65 -5.44
CA GLN A 72 -13.18 2.68 -5.66
C GLN A 72 -12.73 4.06 -5.21
N GLY A 73 -11.47 4.19 -4.78
CA GLY A 73 -10.97 5.48 -4.32
C GLY A 73 -11.38 5.81 -2.90
N ARG A 74 -11.69 4.80 -2.09
CA ARG A 74 -12.13 5.03 -0.73
C ARG A 74 -11.20 4.38 0.27
N ILE A 75 -11.19 4.95 1.47
CA ILE A 75 -10.50 4.34 2.59
C ILE A 75 -11.37 3.21 3.10
N SER A 76 -10.80 2.00 3.18
CA SER A 76 -11.55 0.83 3.61
C SER A 76 -11.44 0.56 5.11
N LEU A 77 -10.52 1.24 5.79
CA LEU A 77 -10.36 1.09 7.23
C LEU A 77 -11.46 1.85 7.95
N THR A 78 -11.60 1.57 9.24
CA THR A 78 -12.61 2.22 10.06
C THR A 78 -11.99 2.76 11.33
N GLY A 79 -12.74 3.59 12.05
CA GLY A 79 -12.32 4.08 13.35
C GLY A 79 -11.05 4.90 13.33
N ALA A 80 -10.23 4.69 14.34
CA ALA A 80 -9.01 5.48 14.51
C ALA A 80 -8.05 5.32 13.34
N SER A 81 -7.95 4.12 12.78
CA SER A 81 -7.06 3.88 11.64
C SER A 81 -7.51 4.67 10.42
N ALA A 82 -8.81 4.74 10.18
CA ALA A 82 -9.33 5.53 9.06
C ALA A 82 -9.05 7.01 9.26
N ARG A 83 -9.21 7.50 10.47
CA ARG A 83 -8.95 8.91 10.76
C ARG A 83 -7.48 9.25 10.58
N GLU A 84 -6.61 8.36 11.03
CA GLU A 84 -5.18 8.58 10.86
C GLU A 84 -4.79 8.56 9.39
N GLN A 85 -5.37 7.65 8.63
CA GLN A 85 -5.09 7.55 7.20
C GLN A 85 -5.51 8.82 6.48
N GLN A 86 -6.71 9.33 6.77
CA GLN A 86 -7.18 10.57 6.17
C GLN A 86 -6.28 11.74 6.53
N LYS A 87 -5.88 11.82 7.79
CA LYS A 87 -5.02 12.89 8.25
C LYS A 87 -3.71 12.89 7.47
N ARG A 88 -3.09 11.72 7.33
CA ARG A 88 -1.82 11.62 6.62
C ARG A 88 -1.97 11.96 5.15
N LEU A 89 -3.02 11.47 4.51
CA LEU A 89 -3.23 11.76 3.09
C LEU A 89 -3.48 13.25 2.87
N ARG A 90 -4.28 13.87 3.73
CA ARG A 90 -4.52 15.30 3.60
C ARG A 90 -3.25 16.11 3.80
N SER A 91 -2.39 15.68 4.70
CA SER A 91 -1.12 16.37 4.91
C SER A 91 -0.21 16.28 3.70
N GLU A 92 -0.44 15.31 2.81
CA GLU A 92 0.30 15.16 1.57
C GLU A 92 -0.38 15.87 0.38
N GLY A 93 -1.44 16.60 0.65
CA GLY A 93 -2.14 17.32 -0.40
C GLY A 93 -3.20 16.51 -1.11
N VAL A 94 -3.50 15.30 -0.64
CA VAL A 94 -4.53 14.48 -1.28
C VAL A 94 -5.89 15.02 -0.86
N VAL A 95 -6.72 15.32 -1.86
CA VAL A 95 -8.06 15.85 -1.61
C VAL A 95 -9.03 14.70 -1.40
N ILE A 96 -9.73 14.73 -0.28
CA ILE A 96 -10.72 13.73 0.05
C ILE A 96 -12.08 14.42 0.18
N ARG A 97 -13.01 14.06 -0.69
CA ARG A 97 -14.34 14.65 -0.70
C ARG A 97 -15.39 13.57 -0.52
N LYS A 98 -16.21 13.71 0.51
CA LYS A 98 -17.26 12.74 0.80
C LYS A 98 -16.69 11.31 0.87
N GLY A 99 -15.53 11.19 1.48
CA GLY A 99 -14.85 9.90 1.65
C GLY A 99 -14.20 9.36 0.40
N ARG A 100 -14.11 10.13 -0.67
CA ARG A 100 -13.51 9.69 -1.93
C ARG A 100 -12.29 10.47 -2.31
N ILE A 101 -11.36 9.78 -2.94
CA ILE A 101 -10.14 10.34 -3.49
C ILE A 101 -10.24 10.20 -5.00
N ASP A 102 -9.94 11.29 -5.70
CA ASP A 102 -9.95 11.28 -7.17
C ASP A 102 -8.72 10.53 -7.67
N LEU A 103 -8.94 9.33 -8.19
CA LEU A 103 -7.84 8.48 -8.66
C LEU A 103 -7.19 9.03 -9.92
N ARG A 104 -7.89 9.87 -10.68
CA ARG A 104 -7.29 10.49 -11.86
C ARG A 104 -6.25 11.53 -11.43
N ALA A 105 -6.51 12.22 -10.32
CA ALA A 105 -5.61 13.24 -9.82
C ALA A 105 -4.48 12.66 -8.98
N HIS A 106 -4.77 11.66 -8.15
CA HIS A 106 -3.84 11.17 -7.14
C HIS A 106 -3.38 9.73 -7.32
N GLY A 107 -3.99 8.99 -8.25
CA GLY A 107 -3.61 7.60 -8.45
C GLY A 107 -2.18 7.45 -8.93
N TRP A 108 -1.44 6.54 -8.32
CA TRP A 108 -0.05 6.29 -8.72
C TRP A 108 -0.01 5.65 -10.11
N LYS A 109 0.77 6.25 -10.99
CA LYS A 109 0.92 5.78 -12.36
C LYS A 109 2.30 5.15 -12.54
N ALA A 110 2.50 4.05 -11.82
CA ALA A 110 3.80 3.40 -11.77
C ALA A 110 4.36 3.07 -13.15
N GLY A 111 3.47 2.62 -14.07
CA GLY A 111 3.91 2.26 -15.41
C GLY A 111 4.42 3.43 -16.22
N SER A 112 3.90 4.62 -15.99
CA SER A 112 4.29 5.78 -16.76
C SER A 112 5.62 6.36 -16.29
N ASP A 113 6.17 5.85 -15.20
CA ASP A 113 7.47 6.27 -14.71
C ASP A 113 8.61 5.58 -15.44
N SER A 114 8.30 4.59 -16.25
CA SER A 114 9.32 3.83 -16.94
C SER A 114 9.75 4.60 -18.20
N PRO A 115 11.04 4.86 -18.39
CA PRO A 115 11.49 5.54 -19.60
C PRO A 115 11.22 4.76 -20.86
N LEU A 116 10.99 3.46 -20.75
CA LEU A 116 10.73 2.65 -21.93
C LEU A 116 9.33 2.87 -22.50
N LEU A 117 8.48 3.52 -21.73
CA LEU A 117 7.12 3.77 -22.17
C LEU A 117 6.97 5.10 -22.90
N ASP A 118 8.00 5.87 -22.93
CA ASP A 118 7.96 7.19 -23.58
C ASP A 118 8.32 7.17 -25.03
#